data_0e38f1d55ce10fe14dd600b94d1a24f4
#
_entry.id   0e38f1d55ce10fe14dd600b94d1a24f4
#
_cell.length_a   1.000
_cell.length_b   1.000
_cell.length_c   1.000
_cell.angle_alpha   90.00
_cell.angle_beta   90.00
_cell.angle_gamma   90.00
#
_symmetry.space_group_name_H-M   'P 1'
#
loop_
_entity.id
_entity.type
_entity.pdbx_description
1 polymer ?
#
loop_
_entity_poly.entity_id
_entity_poly.type
_entity_poly.pdbx_seq_one_letter_code
_entity_poly.pdbx_strand_id
1 'polypeptide(L)'
;GHPDKRCTRMRIAAHTLYETRSPYHLEEPEGTLVTTHSNYEQLDERIVKVSDSRFEDANRYTVKLEGVKLSGYRTVFIAGVRDPILISVIDEFIKACHERVAVEAANLSISRDQYRLNIRVYGKDATMGPREPVKDTQAHEIGLLADVLADDPETSKAIMAKVRYALLHTDFPGRKCISGNLAIPFSPSDMPVGQTYEFSIWHRMEIEDPLEPFPIEMVEV
;
A
#
# COMPACT_ATOMS: atom_id res chain seq x y z
N GLY A 1 31.01 -14.85 -4.06
CA GLY A 1 29.57 -14.91 -3.73
C GLY A 1 29.11 -16.35 -3.51
N HIS A 2 27.91 -16.56 -2.97
CA HIS A 2 27.36 -17.91 -2.75
C HIS A 2 27.27 -18.68 -4.06
N PRO A 3 27.68 -19.98 -4.13
CA PRO A 3 27.77 -20.74 -5.37
C PRO A 3 26.43 -20.90 -6.10
N ASP A 4 25.31 -20.93 -5.37
CA ASP A 4 23.97 -21.08 -5.97
C ASP A 4 23.34 -19.76 -6.41
N LYS A 5 23.96 -18.60 -6.14
CA LYS A 5 23.45 -17.31 -6.60
C LYS A 5 23.77 -17.08 -8.06
N ARG A 6 22.80 -16.58 -8.79
CA ARG A 6 22.88 -16.23 -10.21
C ARG A 6 22.66 -14.74 -10.38
N CYS A 7 23.35 -14.14 -11.34
CA CYS A 7 23.09 -12.80 -11.83
C CYS A 7 22.44 -12.91 -13.20
N THR A 8 21.21 -12.48 -13.33
CA THR A 8 20.45 -12.57 -14.58
C THR A 8 20.11 -11.20 -15.13
N ARG A 9 20.06 -11.08 -16.46
CA ARG A 9 19.65 -9.85 -17.14
C ARG A 9 18.30 -9.31 -16.61
N MET A 10 17.35 -10.21 -16.31
CA MET A 10 16.06 -9.84 -15.77
C MET A 10 16.19 -9.13 -14.41
N ARG A 11 17.03 -9.65 -13.51
CA ARG A 11 17.26 -9.05 -12.20
C ARG A 11 17.94 -7.70 -12.29
N ILE A 12 18.92 -7.56 -13.19
CA ILE A 12 19.64 -6.30 -13.40
C ILE A 12 18.68 -5.26 -14.01
N ALA A 13 17.93 -5.62 -15.05
CA ALA A 13 16.96 -4.72 -15.66
C ALA A 13 15.84 -4.33 -14.69
N ALA A 14 15.35 -5.28 -13.87
CA ALA A 14 14.31 -4.99 -12.87
C ALA A 14 14.78 -4.01 -11.78
N HIS A 15 16.09 -3.90 -11.54
CA HIS A 15 16.62 -2.94 -10.56
C HIS A 15 16.37 -1.48 -10.97
N THR A 16 16.23 -1.20 -12.25
CA THR A 16 15.86 0.15 -12.74
C THR A 16 14.45 0.58 -12.35
N LEU A 17 13.64 -0.34 -11.80
CA LEU A 17 12.29 -0.06 -11.28
C LEU A 17 12.27 0.25 -9.77
N TYR A 18 13.44 0.14 -9.10
CA TYR A 18 13.52 0.31 -7.65
C TYR A 18 13.45 1.79 -7.28
N GLU A 19 12.38 2.17 -6.57
CA GLU A 19 12.15 3.53 -6.04
C GLU A 19 12.27 4.65 -7.08
N THR A 20 11.91 4.40 -8.33
CA THR A 20 11.98 5.37 -9.41
C THR A 20 10.61 5.61 -10.06
N ARG A 21 10.42 6.81 -10.63
CA ARG A 21 9.21 7.15 -11.39
C ARG A 21 9.21 6.53 -12.79
N SER A 22 10.39 6.34 -13.35
CA SER A 22 10.58 5.84 -14.70
C SER A 22 11.71 4.84 -14.73
N PRO A 23 11.57 3.69 -15.39
CA PRO A 23 12.68 2.77 -15.63
C PRO A 23 13.71 3.31 -16.63
N TYR A 24 13.40 4.40 -17.32
CA TYR A 24 14.20 4.95 -18.41
C TYR A 24 15.02 6.19 -18.04
N HIS A 25 14.60 6.89 -16.98
CA HIS A 25 15.24 8.11 -16.51
C HIS A 25 15.31 8.05 -14.98
N LEU A 26 16.49 7.80 -14.46
CA LEU A 26 16.77 7.76 -13.04
C LEU A 26 17.39 9.10 -12.66
N GLU A 27 16.56 9.97 -12.09
CA GLU A 27 16.95 11.33 -11.71
C GLU A 27 17.60 11.31 -10.34
N GLU A 28 18.84 11.78 -10.27
CA GLU A 28 19.63 11.94 -9.06
C GLU A 28 20.15 13.38 -8.94
N PRO A 29 20.63 13.82 -7.78
CA PRO A 29 21.13 15.19 -7.60
C PRO A 29 22.22 15.60 -8.59
N GLU A 30 23.12 14.69 -8.94
CA GLU A 30 24.24 14.93 -9.84
C GLU A 30 23.82 14.97 -11.31
N GLY A 31 22.70 14.35 -11.66
CA GLY A 31 22.25 14.24 -13.04
C GLY A 31 21.20 13.17 -13.26
N THR A 32 21.09 12.70 -14.47
CA THR A 32 20.11 11.68 -14.85
C THR A 32 20.78 10.52 -15.54
N LEU A 33 20.62 9.33 -15.00
CA LEU A 33 20.98 8.10 -15.71
C LEU A 33 19.89 7.73 -16.71
N VAL A 34 20.22 7.78 -17.99
CA VAL A 34 19.32 7.45 -19.10
C VAL A 34 19.55 6.04 -19.55
N THR A 35 18.56 5.18 -19.39
CA THR A 35 18.59 3.75 -19.70
C THR A 35 17.69 3.36 -20.88
N THR A 36 17.14 4.35 -21.61
CA THR A 36 16.19 4.14 -22.73
C THR A 36 16.73 3.16 -23.78
N HIS A 37 18.04 3.20 -24.03
CA HIS A 37 18.71 2.37 -25.02
C HIS A 37 19.66 1.34 -24.40
N SER A 38 19.61 1.17 -23.08
CA SER A 38 20.46 0.22 -22.38
C SER A 38 20.25 -1.20 -22.87
N ASN A 39 21.34 -1.88 -23.16
CA ASN A 39 21.35 -3.29 -23.53
C ASN A 39 21.85 -4.14 -22.37
N TYR A 40 21.15 -5.22 -22.08
CA TYR A 40 21.45 -6.15 -20.99
C TYR A 40 21.80 -7.52 -21.59
N GLU A 41 23.09 -7.78 -21.75
CA GLU A 41 23.64 -9.01 -22.34
C GLU A 41 24.05 -10.00 -21.25
N GLN A 42 23.48 -11.20 -21.25
CA GLN A 42 23.91 -12.28 -20.36
C GLN A 42 25.19 -12.94 -20.94
N LEU A 43 26.31 -12.77 -20.26
CA LEU A 43 27.57 -13.35 -20.68
C LEU A 43 27.74 -14.77 -20.15
N ASP A 44 27.40 -15.01 -18.88
CA ASP A 44 27.35 -16.34 -18.26
C ASP A 44 26.30 -16.35 -17.14
N GLU A 45 26.21 -17.39 -16.34
CA GLU A 45 25.24 -17.53 -15.26
C GLU A 45 25.35 -16.45 -14.17
N ARG A 46 26.44 -15.72 -14.10
CA ARG A 46 26.80 -14.79 -13.01
C ARG A 46 27.21 -13.40 -13.49
N ILE A 47 27.33 -13.20 -14.79
CA ILE A 47 27.80 -11.95 -15.37
C ILE A 47 26.76 -11.43 -16.38
N VAL A 48 26.36 -10.21 -16.18
CA VAL A 48 25.54 -9.43 -17.12
C VAL A 48 26.32 -8.19 -17.50
N LYS A 49 26.52 -7.98 -18.78
CA LYS A 49 27.07 -6.75 -19.32
C LYS A 49 25.92 -5.77 -19.58
N VAL A 50 26.06 -4.56 -19.05
CA VAL A 50 25.17 -3.45 -19.36
C VAL A 50 25.94 -2.45 -20.22
N SER A 51 25.37 -2.04 -21.34
CA SER A 51 25.95 -1.05 -22.26
C SER A 51 24.88 -0.05 -22.74
N ASP A 52 25.35 1.01 -23.39
CA ASP A 52 24.50 2.03 -24.01
C ASP A 52 23.63 2.85 -23.03
N SER A 53 23.96 2.76 -21.73
CA SER A 53 23.46 3.75 -20.75
C SER A 53 24.22 5.06 -20.91
N ARG A 54 23.55 6.18 -20.66
CA ARG A 54 24.16 7.51 -20.66
C ARG A 54 23.90 8.18 -19.32
N PHE A 55 24.86 8.95 -18.86
CA PHE A 55 24.66 9.86 -17.75
C PHE A 55 24.65 11.30 -18.30
N GLU A 56 23.62 12.05 -17.92
CA GLU A 56 23.44 13.44 -18.28
C GLU A 56 23.65 14.25 -17.01
N ASP A 57 24.75 14.99 -16.92
CA ASP A 57 25.10 15.82 -15.77
C ASP A 57 24.03 16.89 -15.51
N ALA A 58 23.75 17.15 -14.23
CA ALA A 58 22.92 18.27 -13.85
C ALA A 58 23.64 19.60 -14.12
N ASN A 59 22.92 20.57 -14.74
CA ASN A 59 23.48 21.90 -15.05
C ASN A 59 23.64 22.77 -13.78
N ARG A 60 23.00 22.38 -12.67
CA ARG A 60 23.01 23.09 -11.39
C ARG A 60 23.01 22.09 -10.25
N TYR A 61 23.46 22.54 -9.09
CA TYR A 61 23.31 21.74 -7.88
C TYR A 61 21.82 21.49 -7.58
N THR A 62 21.51 20.28 -7.22
CA THR A 62 20.15 19.91 -6.79
C THR A 62 20.23 19.07 -5.51
N VAL A 63 19.16 19.10 -4.74
CA VAL A 63 18.95 18.20 -3.61
C VAL A 63 17.65 17.46 -3.80
N LYS A 64 17.63 16.19 -3.40
CA LYS A 64 16.41 15.39 -3.39
C LYS A 64 15.68 15.63 -2.09
N LEU A 65 14.47 16.17 -2.19
CA LEU A 65 13.59 16.39 -1.07
C LEU A 65 12.58 15.27 -0.97
N GLU A 66 12.54 14.63 0.18
CA GLU A 66 11.53 13.66 0.54
C GLU A 66 10.86 14.10 1.84
N GLY A 67 9.54 14.09 1.84
CA GLY A 67 8.77 14.52 3.00
C GLY A 67 7.56 13.66 3.21
N VAL A 68 7.17 13.52 4.47
CA VAL A 68 5.97 12.83 4.88
C VAL A 68 5.07 13.77 5.66
N LYS A 69 3.77 13.58 5.54
CA LYS A 69 2.79 14.26 6.40
C LYS A 69 1.92 13.23 7.12
N LEU A 70 1.39 13.62 8.26
CA LEU A 70 0.38 12.85 8.97
C LEU A 70 -0.85 12.70 8.07
N SER A 71 -1.26 11.46 7.81
CA SER A 71 -2.44 11.15 6.99
C SER A 71 -3.67 10.75 7.82
N GLY A 72 -3.50 10.60 9.12
CA GLY A 72 -4.57 10.30 10.07
C GLY A 72 -4.24 9.15 11.03
N TYR A 73 -5.28 8.59 11.62
CA TYR A 73 -5.19 7.50 12.60
C TYR A 73 -5.88 6.26 12.07
N ARG A 74 -5.20 5.13 12.17
CA ARG A 74 -5.68 3.85 11.61
C ARG A 74 -6.14 2.91 12.70
N THR A 75 -7.28 2.24 12.44
CA THR A 75 -7.75 1.07 13.17
C THR A 75 -7.98 -0.05 12.16
N VAL A 76 -7.60 -1.28 12.50
CA VAL A 76 -7.76 -2.45 11.64
C VAL A 76 -8.56 -3.54 12.34
N PHE A 77 -9.21 -4.38 11.50
CA PHE A 77 -9.95 -5.56 11.90
C PHE A 77 -9.66 -6.69 10.92
N ILE A 78 -9.51 -7.89 11.44
CA ILE A 78 -9.23 -9.09 10.65
C ILE A 78 -10.25 -10.17 11.00
N ALA A 79 -10.78 -10.86 9.98
CA ALA A 79 -11.62 -12.03 10.15
C ALA A 79 -11.45 -13.03 9.00
N GLY A 80 -11.61 -14.31 9.29
CA GLY A 80 -11.73 -15.38 8.29
C GLY A 80 -13.19 -15.64 7.92
N VAL A 81 -13.42 -16.03 6.68
CA VAL A 81 -14.73 -16.49 6.17
C VAL A 81 -14.56 -17.87 5.57
N ARG A 82 -15.34 -18.84 6.06
CA ARG A 82 -15.32 -20.23 5.58
C ARG A 82 -16.64 -20.65 4.96
N ASP A 83 -17.68 -19.83 5.07
CA ASP A 83 -19.00 -20.11 4.50
C ASP A 83 -18.94 -19.98 2.96
N PRO A 84 -19.16 -21.08 2.21
CA PRO A 84 -19.09 -21.04 0.75
C PRO A 84 -20.18 -20.18 0.11
N ILE A 85 -21.33 -20.01 0.78
CA ILE A 85 -22.40 -19.14 0.29
C ILE A 85 -21.96 -17.68 0.38
N LEU A 86 -21.42 -17.26 1.54
CA LEU A 86 -20.89 -15.92 1.72
C LEU A 86 -19.73 -15.62 0.76
N ILE A 87 -18.80 -16.58 0.59
CA ILE A 87 -17.68 -16.45 -0.35
C ILE A 87 -18.17 -16.20 -1.77
N SER A 88 -19.24 -16.89 -2.20
CA SER A 88 -19.78 -16.74 -3.56
C SER A 88 -20.42 -15.39 -3.85
N VAL A 89 -20.83 -14.65 -2.81
CA VAL A 89 -21.50 -13.33 -2.91
C VAL A 89 -20.70 -12.24 -2.19
N ILE A 90 -19.40 -12.42 -2.03
CA ILE A 90 -18.59 -11.57 -1.17
C ILE A 90 -18.54 -10.10 -1.62
N ASP A 91 -18.58 -9.82 -2.90
CA ASP A 91 -18.54 -8.46 -3.44
C ASP A 91 -19.81 -7.68 -3.09
N GLU A 92 -20.97 -8.30 -3.32
CA GLU A 92 -22.28 -7.74 -2.98
C GLU A 92 -22.40 -7.55 -1.45
N PHE A 93 -21.93 -8.51 -0.70
CA PHE A 93 -21.89 -8.43 0.76
C PHE A 93 -21.04 -7.27 1.26
N ILE A 94 -19.82 -7.10 0.74
CA ILE A 94 -18.93 -5.98 1.12
C ILE A 94 -19.55 -4.65 0.73
N LYS A 95 -20.16 -4.55 -0.45
CA LYS A 95 -20.87 -3.36 -0.87
C LYS A 95 -21.99 -3.00 0.12
N ALA A 96 -22.82 -3.97 0.50
CA ALA A 96 -23.87 -3.77 1.49
C ALA A 96 -23.31 -3.36 2.87
N CYS A 97 -22.17 -3.91 3.27
CA CYS A 97 -21.47 -3.49 4.49
C CYS A 97 -21.03 -2.02 4.42
N HIS A 98 -20.45 -1.58 3.30
CA HIS A 98 -20.08 -0.17 3.10
C HIS A 98 -21.27 0.78 3.20
N GLU A 99 -22.40 0.42 2.58
CA GLU A 99 -23.64 1.19 2.63
C GLU A 99 -24.18 1.30 4.08
N ARG A 100 -24.18 0.19 4.79
CA ARG A 100 -24.59 0.13 6.19
C ARG A 100 -23.69 0.98 7.09
N VAL A 101 -22.39 0.89 6.92
CA VAL A 101 -21.43 1.69 7.69
C VAL A 101 -21.65 3.17 7.43
N ALA A 102 -21.94 3.58 6.20
CA ALA A 102 -22.22 4.98 5.88
C ALA A 102 -23.46 5.51 6.63
N VAL A 103 -24.53 4.71 6.73
CA VAL A 103 -25.72 5.06 7.50
C VAL A 103 -25.41 5.16 8.99
N GLU A 104 -24.66 4.20 9.54
CA GLU A 104 -24.28 4.19 10.95
C GLU A 104 -23.34 5.35 11.31
N ALA A 105 -22.44 5.73 10.41
CA ALA A 105 -21.58 6.89 10.57
C ALA A 105 -22.38 8.19 10.64
N ALA A 106 -23.36 8.35 9.73
CA ALA A 106 -24.25 9.50 9.73
C ALA A 106 -25.06 9.62 11.04
N ASN A 107 -25.51 8.50 11.60
CA ASN A 107 -26.17 8.45 12.91
C ASN A 107 -25.27 8.92 14.06
N LEU A 108 -23.95 8.82 13.90
CA LEU A 108 -22.95 9.33 14.84
C LEU A 108 -22.51 10.77 14.51
N SER A 109 -23.15 11.42 13.53
CA SER A 109 -22.75 12.73 13.00
C SER A 109 -21.34 12.76 12.41
N ILE A 110 -20.85 11.62 11.92
CA ILE A 110 -19.56 11.48 11.23
C ILE A 110 -19.84 11.49 9.73
N SER A 111 -19.35 12.50 9.04
CA SER A 111 -19.51 12.64 7.59
C SER A 111 -18.54 11.74 6.81
N ARG A 112 -18.87 11.46 5.55
CA ARG A 112 -18.13 10.50 4.73
C ARG A 112 -16.69 10.92 4.42
N ASP A 113 -16.39 12.18 4.43
CA ASP A 113 -15.07 12.78 4.21
C ASP A 113 -14.15 12.70 5.44
N GLN A 114 -14.69 12.46 6.64
CA GLN A 114 -13.91 12.34 7.87
C GLN A 114 -13.24 10.97 8.04
N TYR A 115 -13.57 9.99 7.20
CA TYR A 115 -12.93 8.68 7.27
C TYR A 115 -12.80 8.01 5.90
N ARG A 116 -11.83 7.14 5.78
CA ARG A 116 -11.66 6.21 4.65
C ARG A 116 -11.79 4.79 5.16
N LEU A 117 -12.70 4.02 4.60
CA LEU A 117 -12.88 2.60 4.87
C LEU A 117 -12.43 1.79 3.66
N ASN A 118 -11.58 0.82 3.89
CA ASN A 118 -11.18 -0.16 2.90
C ASN A 118 -11.33 -1.58 3.47
N ILE A 119 -11.95 -2.49 2.71
CA ILE A 119 -12.10 -3.89 3.08
C ILE A 119 -11.46 -4.72 1.98
N ARG A 120 -10.34 -5.37 2.30
CA ARG A 120 -9.60 -6.24 1.39
C ARG A 120 -9.96 -7.68 1.60
N VAL A 121 -10.09 -8.43 0.50
CA VAL A 121 -10.43 -9.85 0.50
C VAL A 121 -9.20 -10.66 0.10
N TYR A 122 -8.44 -11.12 1.08
CA TYR A 122 -7.34 -12.06 0.84
C TYR A 122 -7.88 -13.43 0.43
N GLY A 123 -7.23 -14.06 -0.54
CA GLY A 123 -7.75 -15.25 -1.22
C GLY A 123 -8.60 -14.93 -2.46
N LYS A 124 -8.77 -13.62 -2.77
CA LYS A 124 -9.42 -13.14 -4.00
C LYS A 124 -8.54 -12.10 -4.70
N ASP A 125 -8.68 -10.83 -4.36
CA ASP A 125 -8.04 -9.72 -5.07
C ASP A 125 -7.38 -8.68 -4.16
N ALA A 126 -7.19 -8.97 -2.89
CA ALA A 126 -6.67 -8.03 -1.89
C ALA A 126 -5.32 -7.38 -2.26
N THR A 127 -4.47 -8.11 -2.99
CA THR A 127 -3.12 -7.65 -3.36
C THR A 127 -3.14 -6.74 -4.58
N MET A 128 -3.85 -7.13 -5.63
CA MET A 128 -3.85 -6.41 -6.91
C MET A 128 -5.12 -5.57 -7.14
N GLY A 129 -6.17 -5.79 -6.35
CA GLY A 129 -7.44 -5.08 -6.50
C GLY A 129 -8.03 -5.23 -7.91
N PRO A 130 -8.45 -4.13 -8.54
CA PRO A 130 -9.04 -4.18 -9.90
C PRO A 130 -8.11 -4.74 -10.99
N ARG A 131 -6.80 -4.80 -10.72
CA ARG A 131 -5.79 -5.33 -11.66
C ARG A 131 -5.59 -6.84 -11.52
N GLU A 132 -6.29 -7.52 -10.60
CA GLU A 132 -6.21 -8.98 -10.45
C GLU A 132 -6.63 -9.65 -11.76
N PRO A 133 -5.72 -10.44 -12.40
CA PRO A 133 -6.02 -11.09 -13.67
C PRO A 133 -6.94 -12.31 -13.52
N VAL A 134 -6.89 -13.00 -12.38
CA VAL A 134 -7.72 -14.16 -12.08
C VAL A 134 -9.05 -13.68 -11.49
N LYS A 135 -10.11 -13.77 -12.26
CA LYS A 135 -11.44 -13.29 -11.85
C LYS A 135 -12.24 -14.34 -11.08
N ASP A 136 -12.05 -15.61 -11.41
CA ASP A 136 -12.79 -16.72 -10.80
C ASP A 136 -11.95 -17.35 -9.68
N THR A 137 -12.18 -16.93 -8.45
CA THR A 137 -11.49 -17.46 -7.29
C THR A 137 -12.26 -18.63 -6.71
N GLN A 138 -11.60 -19.78 -6.58
CA GLN A 138 -12.16 -20.96 -5.92
C GLN A 138 -11.56 -21.16 -4.52
N ALA A 139 -11.38 -20.08 -3.79
CA ALA A 139 -10.89 -20.16 -2.42
C ALA A 139 -11.95 -20.83 -1.54
N HIS A 140 -11.53 -21.82 -0.76
CA HIS A 140 -12.40 -22.47 0.22
C HIS A 140 -12.47 -21.68 1.54
N GLU A 141 -11.57 -20.74 1.73
CA GLU A 141 -11.50 -19.82 2.86
C GLU A 141 -10.91 -18.49 2.37
N ILE A 142 -11.45 -17.38 2.85
CA ILE A 142 -10.95 -16.04 2.55
C ILE A 142 -10.69 -15.27 3.84
N GLY A 143 -9.74 -14.33 3.79
CA GLY A 143 -9.45 -13.38 4.87
C GLY A 143 -9.99 -12.00 4.54
N LEU A 144 -10.76 -11.42 5.45
CA LEU A 144 -11.17 -10.01 5.39
C LEU A 144 -10.23 -9.18 6.25
N LEU A 145 -9.61 -8.17 5.64
CA LEU A 145 -8.88 -7.13 6.35
C LEU A 145 -9.60 -5.81 6.11
N ALA A 146 -10.26 -5.32 7.16
CA ALA A 146 -10.84 -3.98 7.15
C ALA A 146 -9.85 -3.00 7.76
N ASP A 147 -9.67 -1.85 7.12
CA ASP A 147 -8.90 -0.74 7.66
C ASP A 147 -9.69 0.56 7.56
N VAL A 148 -9.74 1.27 8.67
CA VAL A 148 -10.34 2.60 8.79
C VAL A 148 -9.24 3.59 9.08
N LEU A 149 -9.17 4.64 8.29
CA LEU A 149 -8.32 5.79 8.51
C LEU A 149 -9.19 7.02 8.70
N ALA A 150 -8.99 7.77 9.78
CA ALA A 150 -9.75 8.98 10.13
C ALA A 150 -8.81 10.07 10.65
N ASP A 151 -9.30 11.28 10.74
CA ASP A 151 -8.51 12.44 11.18
C ASP A 151 -8.12 12.38 12.65
N ASP A 152 -8.88 11.63 13.46
CA ASP A 152 -8.61 11.41 14.88
C ASP A 152 -8.81 9.94 15.28
N PRO A 153 -8.20 9.50 16.41
CA PRO A 153 -8.26 8.11 16.85
C PRO A 153 -9.67 7.67 17.31
N GLU A 154 -10.47 8.58 17.86
CA GLU A 154 -11.82 8.29 18.36
C GLU A 154 -12.75 7.96 17.19
N THR A 155 -12.73 8.78 16.14
CA THR A 155 -13.48 8.55 14.90
C THR A 155 -13.05 7.25 14.22
N SER A 156 -11.75 7.01 14.10
CA SER A 156 -11.23 5.76 13.51
C SER A 156 -11.78 4.53 14.25
N LYS A 157 -11.77 4.56 15.57
CA LYS A 157 -12.24 3.49 16.45
C LYS A 157 -13.77 3.32 16.40
N ALA A 158 -14.50 4.43 16.41
CA ALA A 158 -15.97 4.42 16.34
C ALA A 158 -16.45 3.83 15.02
N ILE A 159 -15.86 4.24 13.90
CA ILE A 159 -16.19 3.70 12.58
C ILE A 159 -15.80 2.21 12.49
N MET A 160 -14.63 1.78 12.99
CA MET A 160 -14.25 0.37 12.99
C MET A 160 -15.25 -0.50 13.77
N ALA A 161 -15.76 -0.03 14.88
CA ALA A 161 -16.81 -0.74 15.61
C ALA A 161 -18.08 -0.95 14.74
N LYS A 162 -18.44 0.04 13.91
CA LYS A 162 -19.57 -0.08 12.97
C LYS A 162 -19.24 -1.02 11.79
N VAL A 163 -18.01 -1.02 11.33
CA VAL A 163 -17.52 -1.97 10.30
C VAL A 163 -17.64 -3.40 10.83
N ARG A 164 -17.11 -3.68 12.00
CA ARG A 164 -17.21 -5.01 12.63
C ARG A 164 -18.67 -5.43 12.79
N TYR A 165 -19.53 -4.53 13.27
CA TYR A 165 -20.95 -4.79 13.40
C TYR A 165 -21.61 -5.07 12.03
N ALA A 166 -21.30 -4.29 11.00
CA ALA A 166 -21.81 -4.53 9.66
C ALA A 166 -21.37 -5.88 9.10
N LEU A 167 -20.08 -6.22 9.21
CA LEU A 167 -19.54 -7.51 8.75
C LEU A 167 -20.18 -8.71 9.47
N LEU A 168 -20.52 -8.59 10.76
CA LEU A 168 -21.17 -9.65 11.53
C LEU A 168 -22.65 -9.80 11.21
N HIS A 169 -23.35 -8.70 10.93
CA HIS A 169 -24.82 -8.65 10.96
C HIS A 169 -25.50 -8.26 9.64
N THR A 170 -24.74 -7.90 8.60
CA THR A 170 -25.34 -7.69 7.27
C THR A 170 -25.83 -9.01 6.70
N ASP A 171 -27.03 -8.99 6.17
CA ASP A 171 -27.67 -10.17 5.58
C ASP A 171 -27.14 -10.45 4.18
N PHE A 172 -27.25 -11.71 3.75
CA PHE A 172 -26.95 -12.16 2.40
C PHE A 172 -27.81 -13.36 2.01
N PRO A 173 -28.06 -13.59 0.72
CA PRO A 173 -28.89 -14.71 0.25
C PRO A 173 -28.35 -16.06 0.73
N GLY A 174 -29.22 -16.87 1.35
CA GLY A 174 -28.87 -18.19 1.86
C GLY A 174 -28.19 -18.22 3.22
N ARG A 175 -28.10 -17.08 3.91
CA ARG A 175 -27.58 -17.00 5.28
C ARG A 175 -28.40 -17.87 6.24
N LYS A 176 -27.71 -18.68 7.04
CA LYS A 176 -28.34 -19.64 7.97
C LYS A 176 -28.27 -19.24 9.44
N CYS A 177 -27.34 -18.35 9.80
CA CYS A 177 -27.17 -17.91 11.18
C CYS A 177 -27.12 -16.40 11.29
N ILE A 178 -27.55 -15.86 12.44
CA ILE A 178 -27.62 -14.41 12.70
C ILE A 178 -26.21 -13.82 12.92
N SER A 179 -25.29 -14.63 13.44
CA SER A 179 -23.89 -14.31 13.69
C SER A 179 -23.05 -15.57 13.48
N GLY A 180 -21.74 -15.45 13.43
CA GLY A 180 -20.85 -16.62 13.27
C GLY A 180 -20.43 -16.90 11.83
N ASN A 181 -20.71 -16.00 10.90
CA ASN A 181 -20.20 -16.09 9.52
C ASN A 181 -18.71 -15.72 9.43
N LEU A 182 -18.18 -15.09 10.49
CA LEU A 182 -16.79 -14.65 10.57
C LEU A 182 -16.07 -15.35 11.70
N ALA A 183 -14.86 -15.81 11.42
CA ALA A 183 -13.91 -16.28 12.42
C ALA A 183 -13.00 -15.12 12.84
N ILE A 184 -13.22 -14.57 14.02
CA ILE A 184 -12.40 -13.50 14.59
C ILE A 184 -11.26 -14.15 15.37
N PRO A 185 -9.98 -13.95 14.98
CA PRO A 185 -8.87 -14.76 15.50
C PRO A 185 -8.46 -14.41 16.95
N PHE A 186 -8.81 -13.21 17.42
CA PHE A 186 -8.42 -12.75 18.77
C PHE A 186 -9.33 -11.64 19.30
N SER A 187 -9.21 -11.36 20.60
CA SER A 187 -9.85 -10.25 21.31
C SER A 187 -8.78 -9.44 22.07
N PRO A 188 -8.81 -8.09 22.04
CA PRO A 188 -9.77 -7.24 21.32
C PRO A 188 -9.59 -7.32 19.80
N SER A 189 -10.71 -7.32 19.08
CA SER A 189 -10.70 -7.52 17.60
C SER A 189 -10.40 -6.25 16.81
N ASP A 190 -10.76 -5.11 17.35
CA ASP A 190 -10.52 -3.80 16.75
C ASP A 190 -9.15 -3.31 17.23
N MET A 191 -8.17 -3.24 16.33
CA MET A 191 -6.78 -2.94 16.68
C MET A 191 -6.41 -1.52 16.25
N PRO A 192 -6.27 -0.57 17.18
CA PRO A 192 -5.70 0.73 16.86
C PRO A 192 -4.23 0.57 16.47
N VAL A 193 -3.88 0.97 15.25
CA VAL A 193 -2.50 1.00 14.76
C VAL A 193 -1.82 2.32 15.15
N GLY A 194 -2.61 3.38 15.33
CA GLY A 194 -2.10 4.71 15.66
C GLY A 194 -1.94 5.62 14.43
N GLN A 195 -1.00 6.54 14.52
CA GLN A 195 -0.72 7.51 13.47
C GLN A 195 -0.19 6.84 12.21
N THR A 196 -0.64 7.34 11.07
CA THR A 196 -0.16 6.93 9.76
C THR A 196 0.33 8.15 8.97
N TYR A 197 1.29 7.90 8.11
CA TYR A 197 1.94 8.94 7.33
C TYR A 197 1.89 8.57 5.86
N GLU A 198 1.89 9.58 5.01
CA GLU A 198 1.99 9.41 3.56
C GLU A 198 3.10 10.31 3.01
N PHE A 199 3.76 9.86 1.94
CA PHE A 199 4.68 10.71 1.20
C PHE A 199 3.92 11.91 0.62
N SER A 200 4.38 13.11 0.95
CA SER A 200 3.79 14.38 0.52
C SER A 200 4.72 15.17 -0.40
N ILE A 201 6.02 14.95 -0.26
CA ILE A 201 7.04 15.62 -1.06
C ILE A 201 7.98 14.55 -1.61
N TRP A 202 8.16 14.57 -2.92
CA TRP A 202 9.23 13.92 -3.63
C TRP A 202 9.62 14.87 -4.76
N HIS A 203 10.71 15.61 -4.57
CA HIS A 203 11.08 16.71 -5.45
C HIS A 203 12.58 16.87 -5.54
N ARG A 204 13.07 17.20 -6.75
CA ARG A 204 14.43 17.62 -6.96
C ARG A 204 14.46 19.16 -6.98
N MET A 205 15.04 19.77 -5.96
CA MET A 205 15.12 21.20 -5.77
C MET A 205 16.49 21.71 -6.24
N GLU A 206 16.50 22.73 -7.09
CA GLU A 206 17.74 23.43 -7.44
C GLU A 206 18.19 24.31 -6.27
N ILE A 207 19.50 24.35 -6.04
CA ILE A 207 20.14 25.16 -4.99
C ILE A 207 21.34 25.90 -5.59
N GLU A 208 21.61 27.11 -5.10
CA GLU A 208 22.76 27.90 -5.54
C GLU A 208 24.03 27.50 -4.76
N ASP A 209 23.90 27.31 -3.46
CA ASP A 209 24.97 26.88 -2.58
C ASP A 209 24.60 25.54 -1.92
N PRO A 210 25.39 24.45 -2.12
CA PRO A 210 25.13 23.15 -1.51
C PRO A 210 25.19 23.17 0.02
N LEU A 211 25.78 24.18 0.67
CA LEU A 211 25.82 24.31 2.12
C LEU A 211 24.60 25.04 2.69
N GLU A 212 23.83 25.75 1.87
CA GLU A 212 22.67 26.49 2.32
C GLU A 212 21.62 25.62 3.03
N PRO A 213 21.19 24.48 2.47
CA PRO A 213 20.23 23.60 3.13
C PRO A 213 20.86 22.72 4.22
N PHE A 214 22.20 22.64 4.30
CA PHE A 214 22.93 21.79 5.23
C PHE A 214 24.02 22.57 5.98
N PRO A 215 23.64 23.52 6.85
CA PRO A 215 24.61 24.29 7.60
C PRO A 215 25.46 23.38 8.47
N ILE A 216 26.78 23.60 8.44
CA ILE A 216 27.77 22.85 9.24
C ILE A 216 28.07 23.63 10.51
N GLU A 217 27.82 23.03 11.67
CA GLU A 217 28.23 23.56 12.97
C GLU A 217 29.41 22.75 13.51
N MET A 218 30.51 23.45 13.85
CA MET A 218 31.67 22.83 14.47
C MET A 218 31.50 22.89 15.98
N VAL A 219 31.42 21.74 16.63
CA VAL A 219 31.34 21.63 18.10
C VAL A 219 32.66 21.10 18.61
N GLU A 220 33.30 21.84 19.49
CA GLU A 220 34.46 21.33 20.25
C GLU A 220 33.99 20.32 21.31
N VAL A 221 34.63 19.14 21.35
CA VAL A 221 34.32 18.02 22.25
C VAL A 221 35.34 17.96 23.37
#